data_83a3562ba91cccc1008244558a538765
#
_entry.id   83a3562ba91cccc1008244558a538765
#
_cell.length_a   1.000
_cell.length_b   1.000
_cell.length_c   1.000
_cell.angle_alpha   90.00
_cell.angle_beta   90.00
_cell.angle_gamma   90.00
#
_symmetry.space_group_name_H-M   'P 1'
#
loop_
_entity.id
_entity.type
_entity.pdbx_description
1 polymer ?
#
loop_
_entity_poly.entity_id
_entity_poly.type
_entity_poly.pdbx_seq_one_letter_code
_entity_poly.pdbx_strand_id
1 'polypeptide(L)'
;MKLSYIDSGNEFDFGRTSDNYAKYRDIYPQSMYEKLIAFGIGKKGQRILDLGSGTAILPINMYHTGAYFTATDISENQIAYAQKTASERGIENIDFRVCSAEDTGFDDNSFDVVTAMQCFQYFDKEKATAEIRRVLKPDGRFCKIFMDWLPYQDRVIYELEQLVLKYNPSWNGCGFGEFRYCFPEWAENKFEIETIHSYNATLTFTKKAWIERVKTCRGVGASLPQEKIAEFENKYRKLLDKYEEPLKLKHQIHIEIYRVKK
;
A
#
# COMPACT_ATOMS: atom_id res chain seq x y z
N MET A 1 13.41 7.76 -5.07
CA MET A 1 13.72 6.96 -3.85
C MET A 1 14.74 5.89 -4.22
N LYS A 2 15.75 5.62 -3.38
CA LYS A 2 16.78 4.62 -3.65
C LYS A 2 17.06 3.83 -2.35
N LEU A 3 16.81 2.52 -2.38
CA LEU A 3 16.97 1.62 -1.22
C LEU A 3 17.79 0.40 -1.65
N SER A 4 18.89 0.12 -0.97
CA SER A 4 19.86 -0.91 -1.37
C SER A 4 19.27 -2.33 -1.47
N TYR A 5 18.25 -2.63 -0.66
CA TYR A 5 17.55 -3.92 -0.60
C TYR A 5 16.35 -4.02 -1.56
N ILE A 6 16.04 -2.94 -2.30
CA ILE A 6 14.96 -2.90 -3.28
C ILE A 6 15.56 -2.74 -4.68
N ASP A 7 15.20 -3.63 -5.61
CA ASP A 7 15.58 -3.61 -7.01
C ASP A 7 17.10 -3.41 -7.21
N SER A 8 17.91 -4.06 -6.37
CA SER A 8 19.38 -3.95 -6.38
C SER A 8 19.88 -2.49 -6.21
N GLY A 9 19.12 -1.65 -5.51
CA GLY A 9 19.45 -0.25 -5.30
C GLY A 9 19.15 0.67 -6.48
N ASN A 10 18.39 0.24 -7.47
CA ASN A 10 17.93 1.11 -8.55
C ASN A 10 16.92 2.14 -8.05
N GLU A 11 16.96 3.32 -8.66
CA GLU A 11 16.05 4.40 -8.28
C GLU A 11 14.63 4.15 -8.80
N PHE A 12 13.64 4.53 -8.00
CA PHE A 12 12.23 4.52 -8.37
C PHE A 12 11.50 5.74 -7.76
N ASP A 13 10.44 6.19 -8.45
CA ASP A 13 9.65 7.36 -8.05
C ASP A 13 8.16 7.14 -8.33
N PHE A 14 7.37 6.97 -7.28
CA PHE A 14 5.91 6.84 -7.37
C PHE A 14 5.22 8.16 -7.72
N GLY A 15 5.85 9.30 -7.45
CA GLY A 15 5.31 10.61 -7.81
C GLY A 15 5.11 10.80 -9.31
N ARG A 16 5.87 10.08 -10.15
CA ARG A 16 5.74 10.09 -11.62
C ARG A 16 4.44 9.47 -12.13
N THR A 17 3.73 8.71 -11.31
CA THR A 17 2.52 7.96 -11.69
C THR A 17 1.27 8.43 -10.96
N SER A 18 1.31 9.57 -10.25
CA SER A 18 0.27 10.01 -9.30
C SER A 18 -1.14 10.07 -9.92
N ASP A 19 -1.30 10.61 -11.13
CA ASP A 19 -2.61 10.73 -11.78
C ASP A 19 -3.25 9.37 -12.10
N ASN A 20 -2.46 8.45 -12.64
CA ASN A 20 -2.90 7.08 -12.91
C ASN A 20 -2.98 6.25 -11.63
N TYR A 21 -2.12 6.53 -10.66
CA TYR A 21 -2.07 5.85 -9.38
C TYR A 21 -3.42 5.96 -8.66
N ALA A 22 -3.94 7.15 -8.49
CA ALA A 22 -5.20 7.36 -7.80
C ALA A 22 -6.41 6.72 -8.49
N LYS A 23 -6.42 6.74 -9.83
CA LYS A 23 -7.53 6.18 -10.62
C LYS A 23 -7.58 4.66 -10.63
N TYR A 24 -6.43 4.00 -10.60
CA TYR A 24 -6.33 2.55 -10.83
C TYR A 24 -5.75 1.78 -9.64
N ARG A 25 -5.44 2.43 -8.54
CA ARG A 25 -4.90 1.80 -7.31
C ARG A 25 -5.95 1.58 -6.22
N ASP A 26 -7.10 2.23 -6.30
CA ASP A 26 -8.22 1.94 -5.39
C ASP A 26 -8.92 0.66 -5.84
N ILE A 27 -8.28 -0.46 -5.56
CA ILE A 27 -8.72 -1.81 -5.94
C ILE A 27 -8.95 -2.71 -4.74
N TYR A 28 -8.85 -2.16 -3.53
CA TYR A 28 -8.98 -2.96 -2.32
C TYR A 28 -10.42 -3.40 -2.14
N PRO A 29 -10.67 -4.70 -1.89
CA PRO A 29 -12.02 -5.20 -1.74
C PRO A 29 -12.68 -4.65 -0.47
N GLN A 30 -13.97 -4.41 -0.53
CA GLN A 30 -14.77 -3.95 0.60
C GLN A 30 -14.55 -4.80 1.86
N SER A 31 -14.37 -6.12 1.68
CA SER A 31 -14.08 -7.05 2.76
C SER A 31 -12.81 -6.72 3.57
N MET A 32 -11.84 -6.02 2.97
CA MET A 32 -10.65 -5.56 3.71
C MET A 32 -11.02 -4.49 4.74
N TYR A 33 -11.79 -3.50 4.32
CA TYR A 33 -12.25 -2.42 5.22
C TYR A 33 -13.17 -2.95 6.32
N GLU A 34 -14.07 -3.87 5.98
CA GLU A 34 -14.96 -4.56 6.94
C GLU A 34 -14.16 -5.32 8.01
N LYS A 35 -13.08 -6.00 7.60
CA LYS A 35 -12.19 -6.69 8.54
C LYS A 35 -11.44 -5.72 9.42
N LEU A 36 -10.92 -4.60 8.89
CA LEU A 36 -10.28 -3.56 9.70
C LEU A 36 -11.24 -3.04 10.77
N ILE A 37 -12.49 -2.74 10.39
CA ILE A 37 -13.54 -2.30 11.33
C ILE A 37 -13.82 -3.39 12.37
N ALA A 38 -13.96 -4.65 11.97
CA ALA A 38 -14.19 -5.78 12.88
C ALA A 38 -13.04 -5.96 13.88
N PHE A 39 -11.80 -5.71 13.46
CA PHE A 39 -10.62 -5.70 14.35
C PHE A 39 -10.51 -4.40 15.16
N GLY A 40 -11.47 -3.49 15.01
CA GLY A 40 -11.55 -2.25 15.78
C GLY A 40 -10.61 -1.14 15.32
N ILE A 41 -10.22 -1.16 14.05
CA ILE A 41 -9.54 -0.06 13.35
C ILE A 41 -10.64 0.79 12.68
N GLY A 42 -10.64 2.10 12.90
CA GLY A 42 -11.67 2.99 12.34
C GLY A 42 -12.88 3.19 13.25
N LYS A 43 -12.80 2.96 14.55
CA LYS A 43 -13.90 3.25 15.46
C LYS A 43 -14.15 4.76 15.53
N LYS A 44 -15.42 5.14 15.67
CA LYS A 44 -15.82 6.55 15.84
C LYS A 44 -15.01 7.22 16.96
N GLY A 45 -14.42 8.37 16.64
CA GLY A 45 -13.61 9.16 17.56
C GLY A 45 -12.14 8.72 17.68
N GLN A 46 -11.74 7.59 17.08
CA GLN A 46 -10.30 7.23 17.02
C GLN A 46 -9.52 8.25 16.22
N ARG A 47 -8.34 8.60 16.68
CA ARG A 47 -7.35 9.37 15.91
C ARG A 47 -6.39 8.38 15.26
N ILE A 48 -6.38 8.36 13.93
CA ILE A 48 -5.61 7.40 13.12
C ILE A 48 -4.61 8.16 12.27
N LEU A 49 -3.34 7.81 12.42
CA LEU A 49 -2.26 8.27 11.54
C LEU A 49 -2.03 7.22 10.45
N ASP A 50 -2.18 7.59 9.19
CA ASP A 50 -1.87 6.74 8.05
C ASP A 50 -0.54 7.17 7.43
N LEU A 51 0.49 6.35 7.57
CA LEU A 51 1.85 6.61 7.10
C LEU A 51 2.03 6.12 5.66
N GLY A 52 2.67 6.95 4.83
CA GLY A 52 2.86 6.64 3.42
C GLY A 52 1.53 6.43 2.70
N SER A 53 0.56 7.29 3.00
CA SER A 53 -0.83 7.22 2.52
C SER A 53 -0.97 7.27 1.00
N GLY A 54 0.04 7.79 0.31
CA GLY A 54 -0.07 8.06 -1.12
C GLY A 54 -1.25 8.99 -1.41
N THR A 55 -2.19 8.54 -2.22
CA THR A 55 -3.44 9.25 -2.53
C THR A 55 -4.53 9.10 -1.46
N ALA A 56 -4.17 8.69 -0.25
CA ALA A 56 -5.03 8.50 0.91
C ALA A 56 -6.20 7.52 0.69
N ILE A 57 -5.94 6.42 -0.02
CA ILE A 57 -6.97 5.42 -0.34
C ILE A 57 -7.63 4.87 0.94
N LEU A 58 -6.83 4.50 1.96
CA LEU A 58 -7.36 3.97 3.21
C LEU A 58 -8.21 5.00 3.97
N PRO A 59 -7.72 6.21 4.29
CA PRO A 59 -8.51 7.25 4.93
C PRO A 59 -9.79 7.61 4.17
N ILE A 60 -9.71 7.79 2.84
CA ILE A 60 -10.85 8.16 1.98
C ILE A 60 -11.93 7.06 1.97
N ASN A 61 -11.57 5.78 1.96
CA ASN A 61 -12.55 4.69 1.97
C ASN A 61 -13.11 4.41 3.37
N MET A 62 -12.46 4.89 4.43
CA MET A 62 -12.89 4.68 5.82
C MET A 62 -13.43 5.93 6.52
N TYR A 63 -13.49 7.11 5.87
CA TYR A 63 -13.92 8.37 6.50
C TYR A 63 -15.31 8.29 7.15
N HIS A 64 -16.22 7.50 6.56
CA HIS A 64 -17.59 7.33 7.00
C HIS A 64 -17.72 6.61 8.36
N THR A 65 -16.66 6.01 8.87
CA THR A 65 -16.65 5.34 10.17
C THR A 65 -16.70 6.30 11.36
N GLY A 66 -16.40 7.59 11.12
CA GLY A 66 -16.34 8.63 12.14
C GLY A 66 -15.03 8.66 12.93
N ALA A 67 -14.00 7.96 12.48
CA ALA A 67 -12.62 8.17 12.93
C ALA A 67 -12.06 9.46 12.31
N TYR A 68 -11.07 10.07 12.98
CA TYR A 68 -10.30 11.21 12.48
C TYR A 68 -8.99 10.69 11.90
N PHE A 69 -8.81 10.89 10.60
CA PHE A 69 -7.60 10.44 9.92
C PHE A 69 -6.62 11.60 9.73
N THR A 70 -5.34 11.29 9.90
CA THR A 70 -4.22 12.12 9.45
C THR A 70 -3.45 11.31 8.43
N ALA A 71 -3.54 11.69 7.16
CA ALA A 71 -2.87 11.04 6.04
C ALA A 71 -1.52 11.72 5.77
N THR A 72 -0.45 10.95 5.74
CA THR A 72 0.91 11.48 5.52
C THR A 72 1.63 10.75 4.41
N ASP A 73 2.38 11.49 3.61
CA ASP A 73 3.30 10.94 2.61
C ASP A 73 4.49 11.89 2.43
N ILE A 74 5.62 11.35 2.01
CA ILE A 74 6.80 12.15 1.69
C ILE A 74 6.65 12.92 0.37
N SER A 75 5.73 12.50 -0.49
CA SER A 75 5.47 13.09 -1.80
C SER A 75 4.39 14.17 -1.71
N GLU A 76 4.79 15.42 -1.94
CA GLU A 76 3.85 16.56 -2.05
C GLU A 76 2.78 16.31 -3.12
N ASN A 77 3.15 15.71 -4.26
CA ASN A 77 2.21 15.42 -5.35
C ASN A 77 1.13 14.42 -4.92
N GLN A 78 1.47 13.40 -4.14
CA GLN A 78 0.53 12.43 -3.61
C GLN A 78 -0.45 13.09 -2.65
N ILE A 79 0.05 13.90 -1.73
CA ILE A 79 -0.78 14.64 -0.75
C ILE A 79 -1.70 15.65 -1.46
N ALA A 80 -1.20 16.42 -2.41
CA ALA A 80 -2.02 17.36 -3.17
C ALA A 80 -3.17 16.65 -3.91
N TYR A 81 -2.90 15.47 -4.49
CA TYR A 81 -3.93 14.67 -5.13
C TYR A 81 -4.95 14.12 -4.14
N ALA A 82 -4.49 13.65 -2.98
CA ALA A 82 -5.35 13.16 -1.90
C ALA A 82 -6.31 14.26 -1.40
N GLN A 83 -5.79 15.46 -1.16
CA GLN A 83 -6.58 16.64 -0.75
C GLN A 83 -7.65 16.99 -1.79
N LYS A 84 -7.27 17.03 -3.08
CA LYS A 84 -8.21 17.27 -4.17
C LYS A 84 -9.32 16.23 -4.18
N THR A 85 -8.99 14.95 -4.10
CA THR A 85 -9.97 13.85 -4.09
C THR A 85 -10.92 13.93 -2.89
N ALA A 86 -10.39 14.22 -1.70
CA ALA A 86 -11.22 14.39 -0.50
C ALA A 86 -12.18 15.57 -0.65
N SER A 87 -11.69 16.70 -1.13
CA SER A 87 -12.52 17.91 -1.40
C SER A 87 -13.62 17.63 -2.42
N GLU A 88 -13.32 16.97 -3.54
CA GLU A 88 -14.29 16.58 -4.57
C GLU A 88 -15.38 15.63 -4.04
N ARG A 89 -15.07 14.85 -3.00
CA ARG A 89 -16.00 13.91 -2.33
C ARG A 89 -16.70 14.54 -1.10
N GLY A 90 -16.41 15.78 -0.74
CA GLY A 90 -16.96 16.45 0.44
C GLY A 90 -16.50 15.83 1.76
N ILE A 91 -15.28 15.29 1.83
CA ILE A 91 -14.72 14.65 3.02
C ILE A 91 -13.91 15.67 3.81
N GLU A 92 -14.30 15.95 5.06
CA GLU A 92 -13.72 17.00 5.91
C GLU A 92 -12.95 16.46 7.13
N ASN A 93 -13.08 15.18 7.46
CA ASN A 93 -12.46 14.58 8.65
C ASN A 93 -11.13 13.89 8.39
N ILE A 94 -10.39 14.35 7.39
CA ILE A 94 -9.03 13.90 7.06
C ILE A 94 -8.09 15.10 7.03
N ASP A 95 -7.05 15.07 7.88
CA ASP A 95 -5.93 15.98 7.81
C ASP A 95 -4.87 15.42 6.86
N PHE A 96 -4.19 16.29 6.12
CA PHE A 96 -3.14 15.91 5.17
C PHE A 96 -1.83 16.62 5.49
N ARG A 97 -0.71 15.87 5.55
CA ARG A 97 0.61 16.45 5.79
C ARG A 97 1.69 15.78 4.95
N VAL A 98 2.65 16.57 4.51
CA VAL A 98 3.87 16.09 3.88
C VAL A 98 4.92 15.89 4.97
N CYS A 99 5.26 14.64 5.26
CA CYS A 99 6.34 14.29 6.21
C CYS A 99 6.86 12.88 5.97
N SER A 100 8.03 12.59 6.54
CA SER A 100 8.59 11.23 6.57
C SER A 100 7.87 10.38 7.61
N ALA A 101 7.80 9.07 7.38
CA ALA A 101 7.33 8.10 8.36
C ALA A 101 8.32 7.90 9.53
N GLU A 102 9.57 8.29 9.34
CA GLU A 102 10.66 8.22 10.32
C GLU A 102 10.73 9.44 11.25
N ASP A 103 10.07 10.54 10.86
CA ASP A 103 10.02 11.81 11.61
C ASP A 103 8.76 12.58 11.19
N THR A 104 7.66 12.33 11.89
CA THR A 104 6.34 12.87 11.54
C THR A 104 6.09 14.27 12.09
N GLY A 105 6.85 14.68 13.11
CA GLY A 105 6.68 15.96 13.79
C GLY A 105 5.39 16.09 14.63
N PHE A 106 4.67 15.00 14.88
CA PHE A 106 3.52 15.00 15.79
C PHE A 106 3.98 14.84 17.24
N ASP A 107 3.14 15.27 18.18
CA ASP A 107 3.37 15.10 19.63
C ASP A 107 3.34 13.61 20.03
N ASP A 108 4.02 13.28 21.11
CA ASP A 108 3.97 11.96 21.73
C ASP A 108 2.53 11.59 22.13
N ASN A 109 2.19 10.32 22.03
CA ASN A 109 0.90 9.78 22.46
C ASN A 109 -0.33 10.44 21.81
N SER A 110 -0.22 10.85 20.55
CA SER A 110 -1.25 11.60 19.84
C SER A 110 -2.30 10.72 19.17
N PHE A 111 -1.97 9.47 18.84
CA PHE A 111 -2.81 8.60 18.01
C PHE A 111 -3.21 7.31 18.73
N ASP A 112 -4.45 6.88 18.46
CA ASP A 112 -4.97 5.59 18.94
C ASP A 112 -4.49 4.44 18.04
N VAL A 113 -4.32 4.74 16.74
CA VAL A 113 -3.88 3.78 15.72
C VAL A 113 -2.91 4.46 14.76
N VAL A 114 -1.87 3.73 14.37
CA VAL A 114 -1.06 4.03 13.19
C VAL A 114 -1.30 2.96 12.15
N THR A 115 -1.53 3.33 10.90
CA THR A 115 -1.67 2.41 9.77
C THR A 115 -0.53 2.60 8.79
N ALA A 116 -0.14 1.53 8.10
CA ALA A 116 0.78 1.56 6.96
C ALA A 116 0.30 0.53 5.92
N MET A 117 -0.31 1.03 4.83
CA MET A 117 -0.86 0.19 3.79
C MET A 117 0.01 0.23 2.53
N GLN A 118 0.61 -0.89 2.17
CA GLN A 118 1.47 -1.07 0.97
C GLN A 118 2.76 -0.23 0.94
N CYS A 119 3.20 0.33 2.06
CA CYS A 119 4.33 1.26 2.09
C CYS A 119 5.43 0.87 3.08
N PHE A 120 5.11 0.10 4.13
CA PHE A 120 6.04 -0.17 5.24
C PHE A 120 7.38 -0.77 4.80
N GLN A 121 7.43 -1.54 3.70
CA GLN A 121 8.66 -2.09 3.13
C GLN A 121 9.67 -1.01 2.68
N TYR A 122 9.23 0.22 2.46
CA TYR A 122 10.07 1.34 2.01
C TYR A 122 10.66 2.16 3.15
N PHE A 123 10.19 1.95 4.38
CA PHE A 123 10.64 2.69 5.55
C PHE A 123 11.96 2.16 6.12
N ASP A 124 12.74 3.02 6.76
CA ASP A 124 13.77 2.63 7.71
C ASP A 124 13.08 2.02 8.94
N LYS A 125 13.21 0.70 9.09
CA LYS A 125 12.43 -0.05 10.09
C LYS A 125 12.71 0.42 11.53
N GLU A 126 13.97 0.70 11.86
CA GLU A 126 14.36 1.13 13.19
C GLU A 126 13.78 2.50 13.53
N LYS A 127 13.95 3.47 12.64
CA LYS A 127 13.46 4.83 12.84
C LYS A 127 11.94 4.90 12.79
N ALA A 128 11.33 4.29 11.77
CA ALA A 128 9.87 4.30 11.62
C ALA A 128 9.17 3.61 12.79
N THR A 129 9.70 2.48 13.31
CA THR A 129 9.08 1.83 14.46
C THR A 129 9.28 2.59 15.76
N ALA A 130 10.40 3.30 15.93
CA ALA A 130 10.60 4.22 17.06
C ALA A 130 9.59 5.37 17.00
N GLU A 131 9.40 5.97 15.84
CA GLU A 131 8.45 7.06 15.62
C GLU A 131 7.00 6.58 15.82
N ILE A 132 6.62 5.43 15.24
CA ILE A 132 5.29 4.82 15.45
C ILE A 132 5.01 4.63 16.94
N ARG A 133 5.98 4.11 17.72
CA ARG A 133 5.80 3.96 19.16
C ARG A 133 5.66 5.28 19.90
N ARG A 134 6.42 6.29 19.50
CA ARG A 134 6.40 7.63 20.11
C ARG A 134 5.03 8.31 19.95
N VAL A 135 4.48 8.27 18.74
CA VAL A 135 3.20 8.93 18.43
C VAL A 135 1.98 8.13 18.90
N LEU A 136 2.10 6.82 19.10
CA LEU A 136 1.03 5.99 19.63
C LEU A 136 0.81 6.20 21.11
N LYS A 137 -0.46 6.27 21.53
CA LYS A 137 -0.83 6.22 22.94
C LYS A 137 -0.38 4.90 23.60
N PRO A 138 -0.31 4.82 24.93
CA PRO A 138 0.16 3.62 25.64
C PRO A 138 -0.54 2.29 25.27
N ASP A 139 -1.82 2.35 24.89
CA ASP A 139 -2.60 1.19 24.41
C ASP A 139 -2.86 1.27 22.90
N GLY A 140 -2.08 2.10 22.21
CA GLY A 140 -2.20 2.31 20.76
C GLY A 140 -1.77 1.10 19.96
N ARG A 141 -2.25 1.04 18.72
CA ARG A 141 -2.05 -0.09 17.81
C ARG A 141 -1.40 0.33 16.50
N PHE A 142 -0.45 -0.45 16.07
CA PHE A 142 0.11 -0.35 14.72
C PHE A 142 -0.54 -1.42 13.83
N CYS A 143 -1.17 -1.01 12.74
CA CYS A 143 -1.82 -1.89 11.77
C CYS A 143 -1.08 -1.83 10.44
N LYS A 144 -0.37 -2.90 10.09
CA LYS A 144 0.29 -3.08 8.80
C LYS A 144 -0.63 -3.84 7.86
N ILE A 145 -0.85 -3.30 6.66
CA ILE A 145 -1.74 -3.88 5.66
C ILE A 145 -0.98 -4.07 4.36
N PHE A 146 -1.11 -5.24 3.78
CA PHE A 146 -0.47 -5.56 2.52
C PHE A 146 -1.40 -6.40 1.63
N MET A 147 -1.37 -6.16 0.33
CA MET A 147 -2.08 -6.95 -0.65
C MET A 147 -1.13 -7.33 -1.78
N ASP A 148 -0.87 -8.62 -1.89
CA ASP A 148 -0.07 -9.22 -2.95
C ASP A 148 -0.95 -9.90 -3.98
N TRP A 149 -0.48 -9.94 -5.20
CA TRP A 149 -1.00 -10.85 -6.20
C TRP A 149 -0.29 -12.22 -6.10
N LEU A 150 -0.94 -13.29 -6.61
CA LEU A 150 -0.49 -14.66 -6.41
C LEU A 150 -0.05 -15.32 -7.74
N PRO A 151 1.19 -15.10 -8.21
CA PRO A 151 1.66 -15.59 -9.51
C PRO A 151 1.62 -17.11 -9.64
N TYR A 152 1.84 -17.85 -8.55
CA TYR A 152 1.82 -19.31 -8.57
C TYR A 152 0.42 -19.92 -8.56
N GLN A 153 -0.61 -19.09 -8.36
CA GLN A 153 -2.03 -19.48 -8.38
C GLN A 153 -2.80 -18.85 -9.54
N ASP A 154 -2.14 -17.96 -10.33
CA ASP A 154 -2.78 -17.20 -11.39
C ASP A 154 -1.82 -17.02 -12.58
N ARG A 155 -2.20 -17.62 -13.71
CA ARG A 155 -1.36 -17.61 -14.91
C ARG A 155 -1.19 -16.22 -15.53
N VAL A 156 -2.22 -15.38 -15.49
CA VAL A 156 -2.14 -14.00 -16.00
C VAL A 156 -1.10 -13.21 -15.22
N ILE A 157 -1.11 -13.36 -13.90
CA ILE A 157 -0.16 -12.69 -13.01
C ILE A 157 1.25 -13.26 -13.20
N TYR A 158 1.40 -14.57 -13.31
CA TYR A 158 2.70 -15.20 -13.58
C TYR A 158 3.33 -14.67 -14.87
N GLU A 159 2.57 -14.65 -15.96
CA GLU A 159 3.05 -14.16 -17.25
C GLU A 159 3.36 -12.65 -17.23
N LEU A 160 2.59 -11.87 -16.44
CA LEU A 160 2.90 -10.48 -16.19
C LEU A 160 4.28 -10.32 -15.55
N GLU A 161 4.55 -11.04 -14.45
CA GLU A 161 5.84 -10.96 -13.75
C GLU A 161 7.01 -11.36 -14.65
N GLN A 162 6.86 -12.41 -15.47
CA GLN A 162 7.86 -12.81 -16.44
C GLN A 162 8.11 -11.70 -17.48
N LEU A 163 7.06 -10.98 -17.88
CA LEU A 163 7.22 -9.84 -18.78
C LEU A 163 7.90 -8.65 -18.10
N VAL A 164 7.52 -8.31 -16.86
CA VAL A 164 8.18 -7.24 -16.10
C VAL A 164 9.67 -7.51 -15.95
N LEU A 165 10.06 -8.73 -15.57
CA LEU A 165 11.47 -9.11 -15.42
C LEU A 165 12.29 -8.99 -16.69
N LYS A 166 11.68 -9.11 -17.88
CA LYS A 166 12.36 -8.85 -19.17
C LYS A 166 12.72 -7.39 -19.37
N TYR A 167 11.92 -6.47 -18.83
CA TYR A 167 12.14 -5.01 -18.93
C TYR A 167 12.90 -4.44 -17.75
N ASN A 168 12.75 -5.03 -16.58
CA ASN A 168 13.36 -4.66 -15.32
C ASN A 168 13.89 -5.90 -14.59
N PRO A 169 15.06 -6.43 -14.98
CA PRO A 169 15.62 -7.67 -14.41
C PRO A 169 15.94 -7.59 -12.91
N SER A 170 16.14 -6.39 -12.38
CA SER A 170 16.43 -6.18 -10.96
C SER A 170 15.18 -6.06 -10.07
N TRP A 171 13.98 -6.07 -10.69
CA TRP A 171 12.75 -5.98 -9.93
C TRP A 171 12.56 -7.19 -8.99
N ASN A 172 12.55 -6.93 -7.69
CA ASN A 172 12.37 -7.95 -6.66
C ASN A 172 10.96 -7.98 -6.03
N GLY A 173 9.99 -7.30 -6.66
CA GLY A 173 8.58 -7.32 -6.26
C GLY A 173 7.76 -8.43 -6.91
N CYS A 174 8.37 -9.60 -7.14
CA CYS A 174 7.77 -10.74 -7.84
C CYS A 174 7.92 -12.05 -7.05
N GLY A 175 7.23 -13.09 -7.50
CA GLY A 175 7.38 -14.45 -6.96
C GLY A 175 6.72 -14.64 -5.59
N PHE A 176 5.72 -13.85 -5.24
CA PHE A 176 5.01 -14.02 -3.98
C PHE A 176 4.25 -15.35 -3.94
N GLY A 177 4.58 -16.16 -2.91
CA GLY A 177 3.84 -17.37 -2.56
C GLY A 177 2.76 -17.08 -1.53
N GLU A 178 2.24 -18.14 -0.94
CA GLU A 178 1.35 -18.00 0.21
C GLU A 178 2.08 -17.36 1.40
N PHE A 179 1.43 -16.41 2.03
CA PHE A 179 1.94 -15.74 3.21
C PHE A 179 2.21 -16.74 4.33
N ARG A 180 3.44 -16.68 4.84
CA ARG A 180 3.83 -17.37 6.07
C ARG A 180 4.31 -16.32 7.05
N TYR A 181 3.62 -16.22 8.16
CA TYR A 181 4.01 -15.27 9.19
C TYR A 181 5.33 -15.69 9.84
N CYS A 182 6.22 -14.72 9.96
CA CYS A 182 7.39 -14.78 10.80
C CYS A 182 7.42 -13.52 11.65
N PHE A 183 7.65 -13.65 12.96
CA PHE A 183 7.74 -12.49 13.85
C PHE A 183 8.92 -11.63 13.40
N PRO A 184 8.69 -10.37 13.02
CA PRO A 184 9.74 -9.56 12.43
C PRO A 184 10.68 -8.98 13.50
N GLU A 185 11.98 -8.98 13.23
CA GLU A 185 13.02 -8.45 14.13
C GLU A 185 12.74 -7.00 14.57
N TRP A 186 12.24 -6.15 13.67
CA TRP A 186 11.91 -4.76 13.99
C TRP A 186 10.83 -4.62 15.06
N ALA A 187 10.01 -5.65 15.30
CA ALA A 187 8.97 -5.67 16.32
C ALA A 187 9.44 -6.21 17.67
N GLU A 188 10.61 -6.88 17.70
CA GLU A 188 11.14 -7.45 18.93
C GLU A 188 11.33 -6.39 20.01
N ASN A 189 10.89 -6.70 21.22
CA ASN A 189 10.94 -5.80 22.39
C ASN A 189 10.19 -4.45 22.24
N LYS A 190 9.58 -4.19 21.08
CA LYS A 190 8.84 -2.95 20.79
C LYS A 190 7.33 -3.16 20.77
N PHE A 191 6.90 -4.32 20.24
CA PHE A 191 5.48 -4.61 20.01
C PHE A 191 5.12 -6.03 20.42
N GLU A 192 3.84 -6.22 20.73
CA GLU A 192 3.19 -7.51 20.87
C GLU A 192 2.22 -7.71 19.72
N ILE A 193 2.12 -8.94 19.21
CA ILE A 193 1.14 -9.27 18.18
C ILE A 193 -0.24 -9.37 18.83
N GLU A 194 -1.19 -8.64 18.26
CA GLU A 194 -2.61 -8.75 18.61
C GLU A 194 -3.36 -9.61 17.59
N THR A 195 -3.12 -9.39 16.31
CA THR A 195 -3.84 -10.06 15.23
C THR A 195 -2.95 -10.29 14.02
N ILE A 196 -3.03 -11.49 13.46
CA ILE A 196 -2.55 -11.79 12.12
C ILE A 196 -3.71 -12.39 11.35
N HIS A 197 -4.08 -11.75 10.25
CA HIS A 197 -5.15 -12.22 9.40
C HIS A 197 -4.71 -12.19 7.94
N SER A 198 -4.83 -13.33 7.28
CA SER A 198 -4.52 -13.47 5.86
C SER A 198 -5.67 -14.20 5.16
N TYR A 199 -6.06 -13.72 3.99
CA TYR A 199 -7.08 -14.38 3.19
C TYR A 199 -6.92 -14.07 1.72
N ASN A 200 -7.41 -14.99 0.87
CA ASN A 200 -7.37 -14.83 -0.57
C ASN A 200 -8.63 -14.10 -1.06
N ALA A 201 -8.43 -13.22 -2.03
CA ALA A 201 -9.50 -12.52 -2.74
C ALA A 201 -9.28 -12.64 -4.25
N THR A 202 -10.38 -12.73 -5.00
CA THR A 202 -10.34 -12.62 -6.46
C THR A 202 -10.86 -11.25 -6.85
N LEU A 203 -9.99 -10.45 -7.48
CA LEU A 203 -10.33 -9.12 -7.94
C LEU A 203 -10.62 -9.14 -9.43
N THR A 204 -11.63 -8.37 -9.84
CA THR A 204 -12.11 -8.35 -11.23
C THR A 204 -11.68 -7.06 -11.91
N PHE A 205 -11.08 -7.19 -13.11
CA PHE A 205 -10.57 -6.07 -13.89
C PHE A 205 -11.00 -6.20 -15.36
N THR A 206 -11.23 -5.06 -16.00
CA THR A 206 -11.08 -5.01 -17.45
C THR A 206 -9.59 -5.11 -17.82
N LYS A 207 -9.26 -5.62 -18.99
CA LYS A 207 -7.88 -5.66 -19.49
C LYS A 207 -7.22 -4.27 -19.44
N LYS A 208 -7.98 -3.24 -19.83
CA LYS A 208 -7.53 -1.84 -19.77
C LYS A 208 -7.21 -1.41 -18.34
N ALA A 209 -8.12 -1.59 -17.40
CA ALA A 209 -7.90 -1.21 -16.00
C ALA A 209 -6.71 -1.94 -15.39
N TRP A 210 -6.53 -3.22 -15.71
CA TRP A 210 -5.41 -4.00 -15.24
C TRP A 210 -4.06 -3.51 -15.80
N ILE A 211 -3.99 -3.20 -17.10
CA ILE A 211 -2.78 -2.62 -17.71
C ILE A 211 -2.42 -1.30 -17.04
N GLU A 212 -3.39 -0.40 -16.88
CA GLU A 212 -3.15 0.90 -16.23
C GLU A 212 -2.71 0.72 -14.77
N ARG A 213 -3.30 -0.24 -14.04
CA ARG A 213 -2.88 -0.61 -12.69
C ARG A 213 -1.42 -1.08 -12.64
N VAL A 214 -1.02 -1.95 -13.58
CA VAL A 214 0.35 -2.46 -13.69
C VAL A 214 1.34 -1.34 -13.98
N LYS A 215 0.98 -0.38 -14.84
CA LYS A 215 1.78 0.81 -15.13
C LYS A 215 2.03 1.71 -13.91
N THR A 216 1.27 1.57 -12.83
CA THR A 216 1.54 2.29 -11.58
C THR A 216 2.46 1.53 -10.62
N CYS A 217 2.87 0.32 -10.98
CA CYS A 217 3.74 -0.49 -10.13
C CYS A 217 5.20 -0.02 -10.18
N ARG A 218 5.92 -0.30 -9.09
CA ARG A 218 7.36 -0.05 -8.98
C ARG A 218 8.15 -0.71 -10.10
N GLY A 219 7.82 -1.95 -10.46
CA GLY A 219 8.52 -2.68 -11.51
C GLY A 219 8.38 -2.11 -12.93
N VAL A 220 7.41 -1.21 -13.15
CA VAL A 220 7.11 -0.62 -14.47
C VAL A 220 7.16 0.91 -14.41
N GLY A 221 6.07 1.58 -14.03
CA GLY A 221 5.94 3.03 -14.20
C GLY A 221 6.84 3.86 -13.29
N ALA A 222 7.13 3.38 -12.07
CA ALA A 222 8.01 4.11 -11.16
C ALA A 222 9.50 3.95 -11.48
N SER A 223 9.90 2.94 -12.29
CA SER A 223 11.31 2.62 -12.55
C SER A 223 11.72 2.73 -14.01
N LEU A 224 10.85 2.40 -14.97
CA LEU A 224 11.23 2.35 -16.37
C LEU A 224 11.16 3.72 -17.06
N PRO A 225 11.99 3.97 -18.10
CA PRO A 225 11.82 5.10 -19.00
C PRO A 225 10.51 5.00 -19.79
N GLN A 226 9.94 6.15 -20.18
CA GLN A 226 8.64 6.23 -20.85
C GLN A 226 8.54 5.38 -22.14
N GLU A 227 9.62 5.34 -22.91
CA GLU A 227 9.72 4.52 -24.12
C GLU A 227 9.56 3.02 -23.79
N LYS A 228 10.22 2.55 -22.71
CA LYS A 228 10.13 1.15 -22.26
C LYS A 228 8.76 0.81 -21.71
N ILE A 229 8.09 1.76 -21.05
CA ILE A 229 6.71 1.60 -20.60
C ILE A 229 5.78 1.40 -21.80
N ALA A 230 5.94 2.16 -22.87
CA ALA A 230 5.14 2.02 -24.08
C ALA A 230 5.36 0.67 -24.79
N GLU A 231 6.62 0.23 -24.89
CA GLU A 231 6.95 -1.09 -25.44
C GLU A 231 6.34 -2.22 -24.58
N PHE A 232 6.49 -2.12 -23.25
CA PHE A 232 5.92 -3.06 -22.29
C PHE A 232 4.40 -3.14 -22.46
N GLU A 233 3.71 -1.99 -22.48
CA GLU A 233 2.26 -1.93 -22.62
C GLU A 233 1.78 -2.64 -23.89
N ASN A 234 2.43 -2.38 -25.04
CA ASN A 234 2.08 -3.01 -26.31
C ASN A 234 2.24 -4.53 -26.26
N LYS A 235 3.31 -5.03 -25.63
CA LYS A 235 3.52 -6.47 -25.48
C LYS A 235 2.54 -7.08 -24.50
N TYR A 236 2.24 -6.38 -23.41
CA TYR A 236 1.31 -6.86 -22.41
C TYR A 236 -0.12 -6.92 -22.95
N ARG A 237 -0.55 -5.95 -23.76
CA ARG A 237 -1.84 -6.01 -24.48
C ARG A 237 -1.96 -7.29 -25.31
N LYS A 238 -0.99 -7.57 -26.17
CA LYS A 238 -0.96 -8.80 -26.98
C LYS A 238 -0.97 -10.06 -26.13
N LEU A 239 -0.30 -10.05 -24.98
CA LEU A 239 -0.31 -11.16 -24.06
C LEU A 239 -1.71 -11.39 -23.48
N LEU A 240 -2.44 -10.34 -23.16
CA LEU A 240 -3.80 -10.42 -22.61
C LEU A 240 -4.87 -10.79 -23.63
N ASP A 241 -4.60 -10.68 -24.96
CA ASP A 241 -5.58 -11.02 -26.00
C ASP A 241 -6.07 -12.47 -25.92
N LYS A 242 -5.24 -13.39 -25.43
CA LYS A 242 -5.59 -14.82 -25.25
C LYS A 242 -6.47 -15.11 -24.03
N TYR A 243 -6.73 -14.12 -23.17
CA TYR A 243 -7.57 -14.27 -21.98
C TYR A 243 -8.92 -13.61 -22.20
N GLU A 244 -9.96 -14.17 -21.60
CA GLU A 244 -11.30 -13.58 -21.59
C GLU A 244 -11.39 -12.39 -20.65
N GLU A 245 -12.30 -11.47 -20.95
CA GLU A 245 -12.63 -10.32 -20.10
C GLU A 245 -14.00 -10.53 -19.46
N PRO A 246 -14.20 -10.21 -18.18
CA PRO A 246 -13.25 -9.57 -17.28
C PRO A 246 -12.19 -10.53 -16.71
N LEU A 247 -10.99 -10.03 -16.49
CA LEU A 247 -9.93 -10.78 -15.80
C LEU A 247 -10.31 -10.99 -14.32
N LYS A 248 -10.18 -12.22 -13.84
CA LYS A 248 -10.40 -12.58 -12.43
C LYS A 248 -9.06 -12.96 -11.81
N LEU A 249 -8.44 -12.03 -11.10
CA LEU A 249 -7.05 -12.13 -10.66
C LEU A 249 -6.95 -12.43 -9.16
N LYS A 250 -6.14 -13.42 -8.82
CA LYS A 250 -5.97 -13.88 -7.43
C LYS A 250 -5.00 -12.97 -6.66
N HIS A 251 -5.48 -12.49 -5.52
CA HIS A 251 -4.72 -11.68 -4.57
C HIS A 251 -4.82 -12.30 -3.18
N GLN A 252 -3.85 -11.97 -2.33
CA GLN A 252 -3.89 -12.27 -0.90
C GLN A 252 -3.77 -10.97 -0.11
N ILE A 253 -4.62 -10.79 0.87
CA ILE A 253 -4.61 -9.64 1.77
C ILE A 253 -4.08 -10.07 3.12
N HIS A 254 -3.16 -9.27 3.67
CA HIS A 254 -2.54 -9.48 4.97
C HIS A 254 -2.84 -8.27 5.86
N ILE A 255 -3.33 -8.53 7.06
CA ILE A 255 -3.57 -7.54 8.10
C ILE A 255 -2.82 -8.02 9.34
N GLU A 256 -1.85 -7.25 9.77
CA GLU A 256 -1.07 -7.50 10.97
C GLU A 256 -1.30 -6.34 11.94
N ILE A 257 -1.78 -6.63 13.14
CA ILE A 257 -2.02 -5.64 14.19
C ILE A 257 -1.09 -5.92 15.36
N TYR A 258 -0.35 -4.91 15.72
CA TYR A 258 0.60 -4.91 16.80
C TYR A 258 0.18 -3.91 17.85
N ARG A 259 0.34 -4.25 19.12
CA ARG A 259 0.17 -3.35 20.26
C ARG A 259 1.53 -2.90 20.76
N VAL A 260 1.63 -1.64 21.17
CA VAL A 260 2.86 -1.14 21.79
C VAL A 260 3.15 -1.94 23.08
N LYS A 261 4.35 -2.46 23.19
CA LYS A 261 4.81 -3.17 24.37
C LYS A 261 5.13 -2.15 25.47
N LYS A 262 4.58 -2.38 26.64
CA LYS A 262 4.81 -1.51 27.83
C LYS A 262 6.21 -1.63 28.35
#